data_ddb78db2c46530ec68ef297f6c89d5e0
#
_entry.id   ddb78db2c46530ec68ef297f6c89d5e0
#
_cell.length_a   1.000
_cell.length_b   1.000
_cell.length_c   1.000
_cell.angle_alpha   90.00
_cell.angle_beta   90.00
_cell.angle_gamma   90.00
#
_symmetry.space_group_name_H-M   'P 1'
#
loop_
_entity.id
_entity.type
_entity.pdbx_description
1 polymer ?
#
loop_
_entity_poly.entity_id
_entity_poly.type
_entity_poly.pdbx_seq_one_letter_code
_entity_poly.pdbx_strand_id
1 'polypeptide(L)'
;MPAKLAAVTVAATCVVAGGAAVVHLHGAHPAAATRPVQAAPAAPPTPVTQALARSSPKPVRSTRPSRKPAPPAPVSTAKKGVAAWAFTGAGQALAQSRASWYYTWSASPAVGVSSAGGPRFVPLIWGAANVNASTLSQVRGEGPDLLSFNEPDMSGQANMSPAQALSLWPKLMATGLRLGSPAVATGGATPGGWLDQFMSGAAARGYRVNFVTLHWYGSDFATGPAVSQLEGYLKAVHARYHKPIWLTEFALANFGGSPQTPSRKQQAAFLTAATAMLQRLSYVQRYAWFGLEATATDGSMGLFRSGPAVTTVGRAFEAAG
;
A
#
# COMPACT_ATOMS: atom_id res chain seq x y z
N MET A 1 16.07 42.42 23.46
CA MET A 1 14.71 42.04 23.02
C MET A 1 14.83 40.71 22.30
N PRO A 2 14.29 39.58 22.82
CA PRO A 2 14.42 38.29 22.14
C PRO A 2 13.28 38.14 21.13
N ALA A 3 13.65 37.76 19.92
CA ALA A 3 12.74 37.43 18.83
C ALA A 3 11.98 36.12 19.16
N LYS A 4 10.67 36.18 19.16
CA LYS A 4 9.77 35.01 19.32
C LYS A 4 9.80 34.19 18.04
N LEU A 5 10.39 33.00 18.10
CA LEU A 5 10.20 31.96 17.08
C LEU A 5 8.76 31.47 17.19
N ALA A 6 7.97 31.71 16.18
CA ALA A 6 6.66 31.10 16.04
C ALA A 6 6.86 29.66 15.55
N ALA A 7 6.64 28.69 16.42
CA ALA A 7 6.54 27.29 16.03
C ALA A 7 5.24 27.09 15.25
N VAL A 8 5.34 26.86 13.94
CA VAL A 8 4.20 26.40 13.14
C VAL A 8 4.00 24.90 13.42
N THR A 9 3.12 24.62 14.34
CA THR A 9 2.62 23.28 14.59
C THR A 9 1.67 22.93 13.44
N VAL A 10 2.16 22.17 12.45
CA VAL A 10 1.29 21.51 11.48
C VAL A 10 0.72 20.29 12.18
N ALA A 11 -0.39 20.50 12.87
CA ALA A 11 -1.23 19.39 13.30
C ALA A 11 -1.83 18.75 12.05
N ALA A 12 -1.42 17.53 11.72
CA ALA A 12 -2.14 16.69 10.78
C ALA A 12 -3.45 16.26 11.43
N THR A 13 -4.41 17.17 11.43
CA THR A 13 -5.78 16.87 11.84
C THR A 13 -6.41 16.10 10.69
N CYS A 14 -6.52 14.78 10.82
CA CYS A 14 -7.45 14.01 10.02
C CYS A 14 -8.86 14.44 10.43
N VAL A 15 -9.34 15.52 9.83
CA VAL A 15 -10.73 15.92 9.96
C VAL A 15 -11.56 14.94 9.13
N VAL A 16 -12.19 13.99 9.79
CA VAL A 16 -13.29 13.21 9.23
C VAL A 16 -14.50 14.14 9.15
N ALA A 17 -14.59 14.92 8.07
CA ALA A 17 -15.81 15.65 7.76
C ALA A 17 -16.76 14.66 7.08
N GLY A 18 -17.71 14.12 7.85
CA GLY A 18 -18.88 13.45 7.32
C GLY A 18 -19.74 14.44 6.55
N GLY A 19 -19.69 14.38 5.23
CA GLY A 19 -20.57 15.06 4.30
C GLY A 19 -21.30 14.03 3.46
N ALA A 20 -22.53 13.66 3.84
CA ALA A 20 -23.42 12.84 3.04
C ALA A 20 -23.91 13.67 1.84
N ALA A 21 -23.36 13.43 0.66
CA ALA A 21 -23.95 13.86 -0.60
C ALA A 21 -24.76 12.69 -1.18
N VAL A 22 -26.08 12.74 -0.98
CA VAL A 22 -27.05 11.87 -1.65
C VAL A 22 -27.18 12.35 -3.09
N VAL A 23 -26.58 11.65 -4.02
CA VAL A 23 -26.84 11.83 -5.45
C VAL A 23 -27.88 10.79 -5.87
N HIS A 24 -29.13 11.25 -6.08
CA HIS A 24 -30.18 10.49 -6.75
C HIS A 24 -29.87 10.46 -8.25
N LEU A 25 -29.46 9.30 -8.74
CA LEU A 25 -29.47 9.01 -10.17
C LEU A 25 -30.61 8.04 -10.48
N HIS A 26 -31.69 8.57 -11.01
CA HIS A 26 -32.70 7.79 -11.73
C HIS A 26 -32.15 7.51 -13.12
N GLY A 27 -31.89 6.24 -13.39
CA GLY A 27 -31.54 5.73 -14.73
C GLY A 27 -32.15 4.36 -14.92
N ALA A 28 -33.27 4.30 -15.65
CA ALA A 28 -33.92 3.07 -16.05
C ALA A 28 -33.02 2.32 -17.04
N HIS A 29 -32.71 1.06 -16.75
CA HIS A 29 -32.10 0.15 -17.72
C HIS A 29 -33.18 -0.70 -18.40
N PRO A 30 -33.19 -0.85 -19.72
CA PRO A 30 -34.03 -1.83 -20.41
C PRO A 30 -33.49 -3.25 -20.18
N ALA A 31 -34.39 -4.19 -19.92
CA ALA A 31 -34.10 -5.61 -19.74
C ALA A 31 -33.48 -6.22 -21.03
N ALA A 32 -32.33 -6.85 -20.85
CA ALA A 32 -31.70 -7.64 -21.91
C ALA A 32 -32.31 -9.05 -21.94
N ALA A 33 -32.82 -9.44 -23.10
CA ALA A 33 -33.40 -10.75 -23.38
C ALA A 33 -32.35 -11.85 -23.29
N THR A 34 -32.66 -12.91 -22.55
CA THR A 34 -31.86 -14.13 -22.42
C THR A 34 -32.01 -14.96 -23.69
N ARG A 35 -30.93 -15.23 -24.41
CA ARG A 35 -30.84 -16.26 -25.45
C ARG A 35 -30.53 -17.60 -24.81
N PRO A 36 -31.15 -18.70 -25.24
CA PRO A 36 -30.86 -20.04 -24.71
C PRO A 36 -29.49 -20.54 -25.22
N VAL A 37 -28.72 -21.09 -24.28
CA VAL A 37 -27.43 -21.74 -24.58
C VAL A 37 -27.71 -23.12 -25.12
N GLN A 38 -27.29 -23.38 -26.35
CA GLN A 38 -27.39 -24.68 -27.02
C GLN A 38 -26.25 -25.58 -26.52
N ALA A 39 -26.61 -26.77 -26.03
CA ALA A 39 -25.66 -27.76 -25.54
C ALA A 39 -24.84 -28.38 -26.68
N ALA A 40 -23.52 -28.49 -26.44
CA ALA A 40 -22.58 -29.14 -27.34
C ALA A 40 -22.77 -30.69 -27.31
N PRO A 41 -22.58 -31.41 -28.44
CA PRO A 41 -22.74 -32.86 -28.48
C PRO A 41 -21.59 -33.61 -27.80
N ALA A 42 -21.91 -34.74 -27.16
CA ALA A 42 -21.00 -35.62 -26.44
C ALA A 42 -20.03 -36.33 -27.40
N ALA A 43 -18.76 -36.45 -26.95
CA ALA A 43 -17.72 -37.21 -27.66
C ALA A 43 -17.92 -38.73 -27.52
N PRO A 44 -17.52 -39.54 -28.54
CA PRO A 44 -17.68 -40.97 -28.53
C PRO A 44 -16.66 -41.69 -27.62
N PRO A 45 -16.98 -42.93 -27.11
CA PRO A 45 -16.11 -43.63 -26.20
C PRO A 45 -14.90 -44.25 -26.90
N THR A 46 -13.73 -44.13 -26.24
CA THR A 46 -12.47 -44.78 -26.65
C THR A 46 -12.47 -46.27 -26.28
N PRO A 47 -11.86 -47.16 -27.09
CA PRO A 47 -11.84 -48.60 -26.85
C PRO A 47 -10.83 -48.94 -25.73
N VAL A 48 -11.27 -49.86 -24.84
CA VAL A 48 -10.46 -50.47 -23.80
C VAL A 48 -9.56 -51.52 -24.37
N THR A 49 -8.23 -51.28 -24.37
CA THR A 49 -7.23 -52.33 -24.67
C THR A 49 -6.79 -52.95 -23.36
N GLN A 50 -7.07 -54.23 -23.18
CA GLN A 50 -6.58 -55.06 -22.08
C GLN A 50 -5.07 -55.27 -22.27
N ALA A 51 -4.25 -54.76 -21.34
CA ALA A 51 -2.82 -55.08 -21.23
C ALA A 51 -2.60 -56.15 -20.15
N LEU A 52 -1.99 -57.24 -20.55
CA LEU A 52 -1.60 -58.35 -19.70
C LEU A 52 -0.68 -57.96 -18.56
N ALA A 53 -1.01 -58.40 -17.36
CA ALA A 53 -0.24 -58.18 -16.13
C ALA A 53 1.12 -58.92 -16.21
N ARG A 54 2.19 -58.11 -16.16
CA ARG A 54 3.54 -58.60 -15.81
C ARG A 54 3.79 -58.26 -14.33
N SER A 55 4.06 -59.26 -13.54
CA SER A 55 4.49 -59.19 -12.14
C SER A 55 5.82 -58.48 -12.00
N SER A 56 5.84 -57.30 -11.38
CA SER A 56 7.06 -56.59 -11.00
C SER A 56 7.46 -56.95 -9.56
N PRO A 57 8.75 -57.03 -9.26
CA PRO A 57 9.25 -57.33 -7.91
C PRO A 57 8.96 -56.22 -6.94
N LYS A 58 8.64 -56.56 -5.65
CA LYS A 58 8.40 -55.61 -4.55
C LYS A 58 9.60 -54.70 -4.36
N PRO A 59 9.37 -53.38 -4.24
CA PRO A 59 10.44 -52.43 -3.90
C PRO A 59 10.87 -52.64 -2.44
N VAL A 60 12.16 -52.79 -2.25
CA VAL A 60 12.81 -52.77 -0.93
C VAL A 60 12.63 -51.38 -0.34
N ARG A 61 12.00 -51.31 0.83
CA ARG A 61 11.78 -50.09 1.58
C ARG A 61 13.09 -49.52 2.09
N SER A 62 13.71 -48.60 1.34
CA SER A 62 14.84 -47.81 1.80
C SER A 62 14.37 -46.89 2.91
N THR A 63 14.81 -47.13 4.14
CA THR A 63 14.62 -46.23 5.28
C THR A 63 15.55 -45.04 5.15
N ARG A 64 15.16 -44.01 4.34
CA ARG A 64 15.85 -42.73 4.31
C ARG A 64 15.64 -42.08 5.66
N PRO A 65 16.71 -41.66 6.39
CA PRO A 65 16.53 -40.96 7.65
C PRO A 65 15.71 -39.68 7.42
N SER A 66 14.68 -39.51 8.23
CA SER A 66 13.82 -38.29 8.21
C SER A 66 14.70 -37.09 8.50
N ARG A 67 14.94 -36.27 7.47
CA ARG A 67 15.67 -35.02 7.61
C ARG A 67 14.83 -34.09 8.46
N LYS A 68 15.36 -33.71 9.65
CA LYS A 68 14.73 -32.68 10.50
C LYS A 68 14.36 -31.48 9.64
N PRO A 69 13.13 -30.94 9.75
CA PRO A 69 12.73 -29.75 8.97
C PRO A 69 13.79 -28.66 9.13
N ALA A 70 14.23 -28.08 8.02
CA ALA A 70 15.14 -26.93 8.07
C ALA A 70 14.44 -25.78 8.83
N PRO A 71 15.18 -24.98 9.62
CA PRO A 71 14.62 -23.79 10.23
C PRO A 71 13.96 -22.93 9.15
N PRO A 72 12.83 -22.23 9.45
CA PRO A 72 12.24 -21.30 8.52
C PRO A 72 13.28 -20.31 8.02
N ALA A 73 13.30 -20.02 6.73
CA ALA A 73 14.18 -19.00 6.16
C ALA A 73 13.93 -17.66 6.88
N PRO A 74 14.98 -16.85 7.13
CA PRO A 74 14.81 -15.56 7.75
C PRO A 74 13.81 -14.71 6.95
N VAL A 75 12.85 -14.10 7.64
CA VAL A 75 11.79 -13.29 7.03
C VAL A 75 12.43 -12.01 6.49
N SER A 76 12.26 -11.72 5.20
CA SER A 76 12.81 -10.52 4.58
C SER A 76 12.00 -9.29 4.97
N THR A 77 12.63 -8.25 5.50
CA THR A 77 12.00 -6.96 5.80
C THR A 77 12.25 -5.90 4.71
N ALA A 78 12.96 -6.24 3.64
CA ALA A 78 13.43 -5.26 2.63
C ALA A 78 12.31 -4.41 1.99
N LYS A 79 11.10 -4.98 1.82
CA LYS A 79 9.94 -4.27 1.30
C LYS A 79 9.13 -3.52 2.37
N LYS A 80 9.29 -3.93 3.65
CA LYS A 80 8.43 -3.53 4.75
C LYS A 80 8.72 -2.12 5.22
N GLY A 81 7.71 -1.27 5.22
CA GLY A 81 7.75 0.09 5.71
C GLY A 81 6.54 0.44 6.56
N VAL A 82 6.55 1.65 7.10
CA VAL A 82 5.46 2.19 7.92
C VAL A 82 5.29 3.68 7.70
N ALA A 83 4.04 4.14 7.64
CA ALA A 83 3.69 5.54 7.72
C ALA A 83 3.76 5.99 9.19
N ALA A 84 4.44 7.11 9.49
CA ALA A 84 4.73 7.52 10.84
C ALA A 84 4.52 9.03 11.05
N TRP A 85 3.99 9.39 12.20
CA TRP A 85 3.94 10.76 12.72
C TRP A 85 4.57 10.82 14.09
N ALA A 86 4.78 12.04 14.62
CA ALA A 86 5.41 12.25 15.91
C ALA A 86 4.48 11.92 17.06
N PHE A 87 4.93 11.07 17.97
CA PHE A 87 4.30 10.79 19.25
C PHE A 87 5.36 10.43 20.29
N THR A 88 4.99 10.36 21.58
CA THR A 88 5.93 10.02 22.64
C THR A 88 6.50 8.62 22.46
N GLY A 89 7.81 8.52 22.22
CA GLY A 89 8.51 7.27 21.97
C GLY A 89 8.47 6.77 20.53
N ALA A 90 8.09 7.62 19.57
CA ALA A 90 8.01 7.28 18.13
C ALA A 90 9.32 6.68 17.59
N GLY A 91 10.48 7.24 17.94
CA GLY A 91 11.78 6.70 17.52
C GLY A 91 12.05 5.29 18.02
N GLN A 92 11.67 4.98 19.28
CA GLN A 92 11.78 3.62 19.85
C GLN A 92 10.81 2.66 19.16
N ALA A 93 9.56 3.07 18.95
CA ALA A 93 8.55 2.29 18.26
C ALA A 93 8.99 1.97 16.81
N LEU A 94 9.55 2.97 16.11
CA LEU A 94 10.06 2.82 14.76
C LEU A 94 11.23 1.81 14.70
N ALA A 95 12.20 1.91 15.62
CA ALA A 95 13.31 0.96 15.71
C ALA A 95 12.80 -0.48 16.00
N GLN A 96 11.85 -0.62 16.92
CA GLN A 96 11.27 -1.91 17.29
C GLN A 96 10.41 -2.53 16.17
N SER A 97 9.80 -1.72 15.31
CA SER A 97 8.89 -2.17 14.26
C SER A 97 9.51 -3.12 13.24
N ARG A 98 10.83 -3.16 13.13
CA ARG A 98 11.58 -3.89 12.10
C ARG A 98 11.21 -3.45 10.66
N ALA A 99 10.68 -2.25 10.49
CA ALA A 99 10.54 -1.66 9.17
C ALA A 99 11.92 -1.38 8.58
N SER A 100 12.06 -1.45 7.27
CA SER A 100 13.29 -1.05 6.56
C SER A 100 13.25 0.41 6.11
N TRP A 101 12.06 0.99 6.03
CA TRP A 101 11.83 2.36 5.63
C TRP A 101 10.55 2.93 6.26
N TYR A 102 10.46 4.26 6.26
CA TYR A 102 9.29 5.00 6.71
C TYR A 102 9.18 6.33 6.00
N TYR A 103 8.01 6.96 6.10
CA TYR A 103 7.77 8.32 5.65
C TYR A 103 6.78 9.03 6.60
N THR A 104 6.69 10.35 6.50
CA THR A 104 5.94 11.20 7.43
C THR A 104 5.05 12.23 6.74
N TRP A 105 4.64 11.98 5.50
CA TRP A 105 3.92 12.94 4.63
C TRP A 105 4.63 14.29 4.48
N SER A 106 5.92 14.34 4.72
CA SER A 106 6.73 15.55 4.75
C SER A 106 8.05 15.38 4.00
N ALA A 107 8.69 16.49 3.69
CA ALA A 107 10.02 16.54 3.08
C ALA A 107 11.14 16.14 4.03
N SER A 108 10.87 16.08 5.33
CA SER A 108 11.83 15.72 6.38
C SER A 108 11.21 14.76 7.39
N PRO A 109 12.05 14.02 8.15
CA PRO A 109 11.59 13.27 9.30
C PRO A 109 10.87 14.19 10.29
N ALA A 110 9.75 13.73 10.87
CA ALA A 110 9.14 14.45 11.98
C ALA A 110 10.07 14.41 13.21
N VAL A 111 10.04 15.47 14.01
CA VAL A 111 10.85 15.55 15.23
C VAL A 111 10.55 14.35 16.14
N GLY A 112 11.60 13.67 16.58
CA GLY A 112 11.50 12.48 17.44
C GLY A 112 11.14 11.17 16.71
N VAL A 113 11.00 11.19 15.39
CA VAL A 113 10.69 9.99 14.57
C VAL A 113 11.94 9.40 13.91
N SER A 114 13.11 10.02 14.02
CA SER A 114 14.34 9.43 13.50
C SER A 114 14.94 8.42 14.47
N SER A 115 15.57 7.37 13.94
CA SER A 115 16.39 6.44 14.71
C SER A 115 17.76 6.30 14.06
N ALA A 116 18.84 6.57 14.80
CA ALA A 116 20.19 6.32 14.32
C ALA A 116 20.36 4.82 13.99
N GLY A 117 20.75 4.50 12.75
CA GLY A 117 20.86 3.11 12.29
C GLY A 117 19.53 2.36 12.10
N GLY A 118 18.39 3.06 12.20
CA GLY A 118 17.05 2.51 12.02
C GLY A 118 16.54 2.53 10.58
N PRO A 119 15.22 2.42 10.40
CA PRO A 119 14.59 2.46 9.09
C PRO A 119 14.93 3.73 8.32
N ARG A 120 15.08 3.59 7.01
CA ARG A 120 15.42 4.70 6.14
C ARG A 120 14.22 5.60 5.92
N PHE A 121 14.41 6.89 6.09
CA PHE A 121 13.42 7.90 5.73
C PHE A 121 13.27 8.02 4.20
N VAL A 122 12.05 8.23 3.73
CA VAL A 122 11.73 8.57 2.33
C VAL A 122 10.89 9.85 2.35
N PRO A 123 11.40 10.94 1.76
CA PRO A 123 10.69 12.23 1.73
C PRO A 123 9.46 12.18 0.83
N LEU A 124 8.49 13.07 1.12
CA LEU A 124 7.27 13.24 0.37
C LEU A 124 6.99 14.73 0.12
N ILE A 125 6.66 15.08 -1.12
CA ILE A 125 6.07 16.38 -1.49
C ILE A 125 4.55 16.24 -1.43
N TRP A 126 3.93 16.73 -0.36
CA TRP A 126 2.52 16.45 -0.05
C TRP A 126 1.54 17.02 -1.08
N GLY A 127 1.75 18.25 -1.54
CA GLY A 127 0.85 18.92 -2.48
C GLY A 127 1.52 20.09 -3.19
N ALA A 128 0.75 20.86 -3.96
CA ALA A 128 1.25 21.95 -4.79
C ALA A 128 2.03 23.02 -4.01
N ALA A 129 1.56 23.39 -2.81
CA ALA A 129 2.20 24.39 -1.94
C ALA A 129 3.63 23.96 -1.49
N ASN A 130 3.89 22.66 -1.44
CA ASN A 130 5.18 22.10 -1.06
C ASN A 130 6.20 22.08 -2.21
N VAL A 131 5.79 22.40 -3.45
CA VAL A 131 6.70 22.47 -4.60
C VAL A 131 7.38 23.86 -4.63
N ASN A 132 8.25 24.11 -3.67
CA ASN A 132 9.02 25.34 -3.54
C ASN A 132 10.51 25.05 -3.38
N ALA A 133 11.37 26.06 -3.57
CA ALA A 133 12.83 25.91 -3.62
C ALA A 133 13.41 25.30 -2.34
N SER A 134 12.92 25.72 -1.17
CA SER A 134 13.39 25.21 0.13
C SER A 134 13.09 23.73 0.28
N THR A 135 11.84 23.32 0.07
CA THR A 135 11.41 21.92 0.19
C THR A 135 12.09 21.01 -0.84
N LEU A 136 12.23 21.48 -2.10
CA LEU A 136 12.94 20.74 -3.15
C LEU A 136 14.44 20.60 -2.88
N SER A 137 15.06 21.58 -2.21
CA SER A 137 16.45 21.45 -1.75
C SER A 137 16.58 20.43 -0.63
N GLN A 138 15.65 20.45 0.33
CA GLN A 138 15.64 19.55 1.48
C GLN A 138 15.53 18.07 1.06
N VAL A 139 14.58 17.71 0.19
CA VAL A 139 14.39 16.32 -0.22
C VAL A 139 15.61 15.69 -0.89
N ARG A 140 16.49 16.48 -1.51
CA ARG A 140 17.74 15.97 -2.14
C ARG A 140 18.72 15.35 -1.15
N GLY A 141 18.67 15.77 0.11
CA GLY A 141 19.53 15.25 1.18
C GLY A 141 19.04 13.95 1.81
N GLU A 142 17.77 13.54 1.57
CA GLU A 142 17.12 12.47 2.32
C GLU A 142 17.24 11.07 1.68
N GLY A 143 17.79 10.97 0.49
CA GLY A 143 18.02 9.67 -0.18
C GLY A 143 17.66 9.68 -1.66
N PRO A 144 17.61 8.50 -2.32
CA PRO A 144 17.43 8.43 -3.77
C PRO A 144 15.97 8.45 -4.23
N ASP A 145 15.01 8.29 -3.32
CA ASP A 145 13.59 8.13 -3.66
C ASP A 145 12.77 9.32 -3.15
N LEU A 146 11.76 9.73 -3.90
CA LEU A 146 10.83 10.81 -3.55
C LEU A 146 9.40 10.36 -3.82
N LEU A 147 8.56 10.39 -2.79
CA LEU A 147 7.11 10.26 -2.89
C LEU A 147 6.50 11.60 -3.27
N SER A 148 5.37 11.58 -3.96
CA SER A 148 4.73 12.81 -4.44
C SER A 148 3.22 12.79 -4.22
N PHE A 149 2.66 13.96 -4.12
CA PHE A 149 1.25 14.36 -4.01
C PHE A 149 0.33 13.33 -3.38
N ASN A 150 -0.03 13.61 -2.13
CA ASN A 150 -0.87 12.74 -1.30
C ASN A 150 -2.34 12.87 -1.67
N GLU A 151 -2.95 11.79 -2.14
CA GLU A 151 -4.37 11.70 -2.48
C GLU A 151 -4.90 12.94 -3.22
N PRO A 152 -4.29 13.30 -4.36
CA PRO A 152 -4.65 14.52 -5.08
C PRO A 152 -6.07 14.49 -5.64
N ASP A 153 -6.66 13.31 -5.73
CA ASP A 153 -8.04 13.05 -6.15
C ASP A 153 -9.09 13.37 -5.06
N MET A 154 -8.65 13.70 -3.84
CA MET A 154 -9.54 14.05 -2.72
C MET A 154 -9.46 15.53 -2.34
N SER A 155 -10.62 16.19 -2.21
CA SER A 155 -10.73 17.62 -1.83
C SER A 155 -10.20 17.92 -0.42
N GLY A 156 -10.23 16.95 0.49
CA GLY A 156 -9.68 17.07 1.84
C GLY A 156 -8.19 16.78 1.94
N GLN A 157 -7.53 16.42 0.85
CA GLN A 157 -6.11 16.08 0.77
C GLN A 157 -5.38 17.07 -0.15
N ALA A 158 -4.40 16.64 -0.92
CA ALA A 158 -3.66 17.57 -1.78
C ALA A 158 -4.51 18.31 -2.81
N ASN A 159 -5.69 17.81 -3.14
CA ASN A 159 -6.70 18.46 -3.96
C ASN A 159 -6.13 19.10 -5.24
N MET A 160 -5.60 18.28 -6.11
CA MET A 160 -4.93 18.71 -7.34
C MET A 160 -5.57 18.04 -8.56
N SER A 161 -5.68 18.78 -9.66
CA SER A 161 -5.99 18.15 -10.94
C SER A 161 -4.76 17.44 -11.53
N PRO A 162 -4.95 16.43 -12.41
CA PRO A 162 -3.83 15.81 -13.13
C PRO A 162 -3.00 16.84 -13.93
N ALA A 163 -3.65 17.85 -14.53
CA ALA A 163 -2.98 18.92 -15.25
C ALA A 163 -2.08 19.76 -14.35
N GLN A 164 -2.56 20.11 -13.13
CA GLN A 164 -1.76 20.83 -12.15
C GLN A 164 -0.57 20.01 -11.68
N ALA A 165 -0.75 18.72 -11.39
CA ALA A 165 0.34 17.83 -11.02
C ALA A 165 1.40 17.74 -12.14
N LEU A 166 0.97 17.61 -13.39
CA LEU A 166 1.85 17.59 -14.58
C LEU A 166 2.62 18.90 -14.76
N SER A 167 2.01 20.06 -14.50
CA SER A 167 2.68 21.37 -14.61
C SER A 167 3.81 21.55 -13.60
N LEU A 168 3.68 20.92 -12.42
CA LEU A 168 4.67 20.96 -11.34
C LEU A 168 5.75 19.87 -11.46
N TRP A 169 5.46 18.81 -12.24
CA TRP A 169 6.31 17.61 -12.31
C TRP A 169 7.76 17.87 -12.74
N PRO A 170 8.07 18.79 -13.69
CA PRO A 170 9.44 19.11 -14.04
C PRO A 170 10.30 19.59 -12.86
N LYS A 171 9.68 20.28 -11.87
CA LYS A 171 10.39 20.72 -10.67
C LYS A 171 10.78 19.52 -9.77
N LEU A 172 9.93 18.49 -9.69
CA LEU A 172 10.25 17.27 -8.98
C LEU A 172 11.33 16.49 -9.73
N MET A 173 11.26 16.40 -11.07
CA MET A 173 12.29 15.76 -11.89
C MET A 173 13.68 16.42 -11.74
N ALA A 174 13.70 17.73 -11.56
CA ALA A 174 14.93 18.52 -11.34
C ALA A 174 15.63 18.21 -10.00
N THR A 175 14.99 17.48 -9.08
CA THR A 175 15.65 16.97 -7.87
C THR A 175 16.68 15.90 -8.17
N GLY A 176 16.58 15.22 -9.31
CA GLY A 176 17.42 14.06 -9.67
C GLY A 176 16.98 12.74 -9.01
N LEU A 177 16.05 12.77 -8.07
CA LEU A 177 15.59 11.60 -7.31
C LEU A 177 14.75 10.65 -8.17
N ARG A 178 14.61 9.40 -7.76
CA ARG A 178 13.63 8.47 -8.34
C ARG A 178 12.24 8.87 -7.84
N LEU A 179 11.32 9.10 -8.76
CA LEU A 179 10.01 9.66 -8.46
C LEU A 179 8.93 8.58 -8.44
N GLY A 180 8.19 8.51 -7.34
CA GLY A 180 6.89 7.85 -7.28
C GLY A 180 5.81 8.71 -7.92
N SER A 181 4.82 8.10 -8.57
CA SER A 181 3.64 8.82 -9.03
C SER A 181 2.91 9.49 -7.86
N PRO A 182 2.00 10.43 -8.10
CA PRO A 182 1.02 10.80 -7.09
C PRO A 182 0.29 9.56 -6.57
N ALA A 183 0.03 9.50 -5.26
CA ALA A 183 -0.67 8.41 -4.60
C ALA A 183 -2.18 8.74 -4.53
N VAL A 184 -2.98 8.18 -5.44
CA VAL A 184 -4.44 8.38 -5.40
C VAL A 184 -5.08 7.58 -4.26
N ALA A 185 -6.14 8.13 -3.66
CA ALA A 185 -6.92 7.46 -2.63
C ALA A 185 -7.63 6.22 -3.18
N THR A 186 -8.14 6.31 -4.42
CA THR A 186 -8.89 5.23 -5.07
C THR A 186 -8.67 5.20 -6.58
N GLY A 187 -9.14 4.10 -7.23
CA GLY A 187 -9.25 4.07 -8.68
C GLY A 187 -7.91 4.08 -9.45
N GLY A 188 -6.82 3.66 -8.83
CA GLY A 188 -5.48 3.67 -9.47
C GLY A 188 -5.38 2.89 -10.79
N ALA A 189 -6.27 1.90 -11.02
CA ALA A 189 -6.34 1.14 -12.28
C ALA A 189 -7.46 1.61 -13.22
N THR A 190 -8.25 2.62 -12.84
CA THR A 190 -9.43 3.06 -13.60
C THR A 190 -9.03 3.75 -14.90
N PRO A 191 -9.48 3.26 -16.08
CA PRO A 191 -9.26 3.95 -17.35
C PRO A 191 -9.86 5.36 -17.33
N GLY A 192 -9.07 6.38 -17.75
CA GLY A 192 -9.48 7.77 -17.69
C GLY A 192 -9.60 8.37 -16.28
N GLY A 193 -9.31 7.59 -15.23
CA GLY A 193 -9.28 8.08 -13.85
C GLY A 193 -8.12 9.05 -13.60
N TRP A 194 -8.05 9.58 -12.38
CA TRP A 194 -7.06 10.61 -12.04
C TRP A 194 -5.62 10.17 -12.34
N LEU A 195 -5.24 8.98 -11.83
CA LEU A 195 -3.88 8.46 -12.04
C LEU A 195 -3.60 8.15 -13.51
N ASP A 196 -4.60 7.66 -14.24
CA ASP A 196 -4.47 7.35 -15.66
C ASP A 196 -4.23 8.61 -16.50
N GLN A 197 -4.95 9.69 -16.24
CA GLN A 197 -4.74 11.00 -16.88
C GLN A 197 -3.33 11.54 -16.57
N PHE A 198 -2.87 11.42 -15.33
CA PHE A 198 -1.53 11.83 -14.95
C PHE A 198 -0.46 10.99 -15.66
N MET A 199 -0.55 9.66 -15.62
CA MET A 199 0.45 8.77 -16.20
C MET A 199 0.53 8.90 -17.73
N SER A 200 -0.62 9.00 -18.39
CA SER A 200 -0.69 9.25 -19.85
C SER A 200 -0.12 10.61 -20.20
N GLY A 201 -0.48 11.65 -19.45
CA GLY A 201 0.05 12.99 -19.64
C GLY A 201 1.54 13.10 -19.37
N ALA A 202 2.08 12.36 -18.40
CA ALA A 202 3.51 12.26 -18.14
C ALA A 202 4.25 11.56 -19.29
N ALA A 203 3.71 10.44 -19.78
CA ALA A 203 4.26 9.70 -20.90
C ALA A 203 4.32 10.56 -22.18
N ALA A 204 3.23 11.27 -22.50
CA ALA A 204 3.14 12.16 -23.66
C ALA A 204 4.17 13.31 -23.62
N ARG A 205 4.64 13.69 -22.41
CA ARG A 205 5.65 14.75 -22.22
C ARG A 205 7.06 14.21 -22.02
N GLY A 206 7.27 12.90 -22.09
CA GLY A 206 8.56 12.27 -21.78
C GLY A 206 8.98 12.44 -20.31
N TYR A 207 8.02 12.63 -19.39
CA TYR A 207 8.32 12.80 -17.98
C TYR A 207 8.67 11.48 -17.31
N ARG A 208 9.68 11.52 -16.46
CA ARG A 208 10.13 10.34 -15.71
C ARG A 208 9.23 10.10 -14.51
N VAL A 209 8.61 8.91 -14.46
CA VAL A 209 7.93 8.33 -13.30
C VAL A 209 8.53 6.95 -13.08
N ASN A 210 9.24 6.73 -11.98
CA ASN A 210 10.04 5.53 -11.79
C ASN A 210 9.25 4.36 -11.20
N PHE A 211 8.25 4.64 -10.35
CA PHE A 211 7.37 3.66 -9.74
C PHE A 211 5.99 4.27 -9.50
N VAL A 212 4.99 3.42 -9.36
CA VAL A 212 3.62 3.86 -9.03
C VAL A 212 3.42 3.78 -7.53
N THR A 213 2.93 4.86 -6.91
CA THR A 213 2.51 4.88 -5.51
C THR A 213 1.01 4.76 -5.39
N LEU A 214 0.54 4.00 -4.38
CA LEU A 214 -0.87 3.68 -4.20
C LEU A 214 -1.25 3.70 -2.72
N HIS A 215 -2.52 4.05 -2.45
CA HIS A 215 -3.19 3.77 -1.19
C HIS A 215 -4.26 2.71 -1.39
N TRP A 216 -4.56 1.95 -0.33
CA TRP A 216 -5.63 0.98 -0.33
C TRP A 216 -6.18 0.73 1.07
N TYR A 217 -7.49 0.94 1.22
CA TYR A 217 -8.21 0.63 2.44
C TYR A 217 -9.36 -0.32 2.13
N GLY A 218 -9.36 -1.49 2.77
CA GLY A 218 -10.38 -2.51 2.56
C GLY A 218 -11.56 -2.36 3.50
N SER A 219 -12.78 -2.29 2.96
CA SER A 219 -14.02 -2.24 3.74
C SER A 219 -14.57 -3.61 4.12
N ASP A 220 -14.08 -4.68 3.51
CA ASP A 220 -14.38 -6.05 3.90
C ASP A 220 -13.40 -6.51 4.98
N PHE A 221 -13.91 -6.82 6.17
CA PHE A 221 -13.08 -7.21 7.31
C PHE A 221 -12.80 -8.72 7.39
N ALA A 222 -13.27 -9.49 6.41
CA ALA A 222 -12.90 -10.89 6.24
C ALA A 222 -11.52 -11.00 5.58
N THR A 223 -10.56 -11.63 6.25
CA THR A 223 -9.13 -11.64 5.84
C THR A 223 -8.93 -12.14 4.40
N GLY A 224 -9.54 -13.28 4.02
CA GLY A 224 -9.36 -13.87 2.69
C GLY A 224 -9.86 -12.95 1.57
N PRO A 225 -11.13 -12.53 1.59
CA PRO A 225 -11.68 -11.57 0.63
C PRO A 225 -10.88 -10.27 0.54
N ALA A 226 -10.53 -9.66 1.68
CA ALA A 226 -9.74 -8.42 1.70
C ALA A 226 -8.36 -8.56 1.03
N VAL A 227 -7.64 -9.65 1.32
CA VAL A 227 -6.35 -9.94 0.67
C VAL A 227 -6.52 -10.15 -0.83
N SER A 228 -7.57 -10.87 -1.26
CA SER A 228 -7.85 -11.09 -2.68
C SER A 228 -8.19 -9.78 -3.41
N GLN A 229 -8.95 -8.88 -2.77
CA GLN A 229 -9.26 -7.56 -3.32
C GLN A 229 -8.00 -6.70 -3.49
N LEU A 230 -7.14 -6.64 -2.45
CA LEU A 230 -5.86 -5.93 -2.54
C LEU A 230 -4.96 -6.51 -3.64
N GLU A 231 -4.83 -7.83 -3.70
CA GLU A 231 -4.01 -8.49 -4.74
C GLU A 231 -4.55 -8.20 -6.14
N GLY A 232 -5.87 -8.27 -6.33
CA GLY A 232 -6.54 -7.94 -7.59
C GLY A 232 -6.30 -6.49 -8.01
N TYR A 233 -6.39 -5.55 -7.08
CA TYR A 233 -6.10 -4.14 -7.31
C TYR A 233 -4.65 -3.92 -7.77
N LEU A 234 -3.68 -4.49 -7.05
CA LEU A 234 -2.26 -4.38 -7.39
C LEU A 234 -1.94 -4.99 -8.76
N LYS A 235 -2.54 -6.15 -9.09
CA LYS A 235 -2.42 -6.79 -10.41
C LYS A 235 -2.96 -5.89 -11.52
N ALA A 236 -4.13 -5.28 -11.32
CA ALA A 236 -4.75 -4.39 -12.30
C ALA A 236 -3.89 -3.14 -12.55
N VAL A 237 -3.35 -2.52 -11.50
CA VAL A 237 -2.44 -1.37 -11.61
C VAL A 237 -1.15 -1.76 -12.33
N HIS A 238 -0.55 -2.90 -11.96
CA HIS A 238 0.67 -3.36 -12.61
C HIS A 238 0.47 -3.68 -14.10
N ALA A 239 -0.62 -4.35 -14.43
CA ALA A 239 -0.99 -4.67 -15.82
C ALA A 239 -1.19 -3.39 -16.66
N ARG A 240 -1.67 -2.29 -16.04
CA ARG A 240 -1.92 -1.03 -16.74
C ARG A 240 -0.65 -0.23 -17.00
N TYR A 241 0.24 -0.11 -16.01
CA TYR A 241 1.38 0.82 -16.10
C TYR A 241 2.73 0.14 -16.29
N HIS A 242 2.84 -1.17 -16.09
CA HIS A 242 4.07 -1.96 -16.21
C HIS A 242 5.25 -1.37 -15.41
N LYS A 243 4.97 -0.77 -14.26
CA LYS A 243 5.96 -0.16 -13.37
C LYS A 243 5.99 -0.85 -12.01
N PRO A 244 7.12 -0.79 -11.32
CA PRO A 244 7.18 -1.20 -9.91
C PRO A 244 6.13 -0.44 -9.09
N ILE A 245 5.56 -1.11 -8.07
CA ILE A 245 4.56 -0.55 -7.18
C ILE A 245 5.14 -0.34 -5.79
N TRP A 246 4.84 0.81 -5.18
CA TRP A 246 4.96 1.10 -3.77
C TRP A 246 3.57 1.33 -3.20
N LEU A 247 3.10 0.41 -2.37
CA LEU A 247 1.85 0.56 -1.63
C LEU A 247 2.14 1.38 -0.36
N THR A 248 1.94 2.69 -0.41
CA THR A 248 2.40 3.61 0.63
C THR A 248 1.45 3.71 1.82
N GLU A 249 0.19 3.34 1.65
CA GLU A 249 -0.77 3.17 2.74
C GLU A 249 -1.64 1.95 2.49
N PHE A 250 -1.82 1.12 3.51
CA PHE A 250 -2.84 0.09 3.49
C PHE A 250 -3.25 -0.36 4.89
N ALA A 251 -4.53 -0.62 5.07
CA ALA A 251 -5.15 -1.21 6.26
C ALA A 251 -6.58 -1.65 5.94
N LEU A 252 -7.29 -2.23 6.92
CA LEU A 252 -8.73 -2.40 6.83
C LEU A 252 -9.43 -1.20 7.47
N ALA A 253 -10.24 -0.50 6.67
CA ALA A 253 -11.09 0.60 7.12
C ALA A 253 -12.29 0.76 6.19
N ASN A 254 -13.45 1.05 6.77
CA ASN A 254 -14.69 1.36 6.06
C ASN A 254 -15.12 2.78 6.41
N PHE A 255 -14.58 3.76 5.69
CA PHE A 255 -14.80 5.18 5.98
C PHE A 255 -16.27 5.64 5.80
N GLY A 256 -17.07 4.90 5.04
CA GLY A 256 -18.47 5.19 4.78
C GLY A 256 -19.48 4.33 5.55
N GLY A 257 -19.02 3.40 6.40
CA GLY A 257 -19.87 2.41 7.05
C GLY A 257 -19.72 2.33 8.56
N SER A 258 -20.45 1.37 9.15
CA SER A 258 -20.39 1.03 10.57
C SER A 258 -20.33 -0.50 10.72
N PRO A 259 -19.35 -1.04 11.48
CA PRO A 259 -18.22 -0.32 12.09
C PRO A 259 -17.24 0.22 11.05
N GLN A 260 -16.58 1.34 11.36
CA GLN A 260 -15.58 1.94 10.48
C GLN A 260 -14.28 1.14 10.45
N THR A 261 -14.00 0.36 11.48
CA THR A 261 -12.76 -0.42 11.59
C THR A 261 -13.03 -1.79 12.19
N PRO A 262 -12.26 -2.82 11.81
CA PRO A 262 -12.37 -4.16 12.39
C PRO A 262 -11.82 -4.20 13.82
N SER A 263 -11.97 -5.34 14.47
CA SER A 263 -11.24 -5.63 15.71
C SER A 263 -9.71 -5.70 15.42
N ARG A 264 -8.87 -5.42 16.46
CA ARG A 264 -7.41 -5.56 16.35
C ARG A 264 -6.98 -6.98 15.94
N LYS A 265 -7.76 -8.01 16.28
CA LYS A 265 -7.51 -9.40 15.87
C LYS A 265 -7.70 -9.59 14.36
N GLN A 266 -8.77 -9.05 13.79
CA GLN A 266 -9.01 -9.09 12.34
C GLN A 266 -7.97 -8.28 11.58
N GLN A 267 -7.63 -7.08 12.08
CA GLN A 267 -6.60 -6.23 11.50
C GLN A 267 -5.23 -6.93 11.46
N ALA A 268 -4.84 -7.59 12.57
CA ALA A 268 -3.60 -8.35 12.64
C ALA A 268 -3.59 -9.57 11.71
N ALA A 269 -4.71 -10.27 11.59
CA ALA A 269 -4.85 -11.39 10.66
C ALA A 269 -4.72 -10.94 9.20
N PHE A 270 -5.39 -9.83 8.85
CA PHE A 270 -5.25 -9.23 7.53
C PHE A 270 -3.80 -8.79 7.26
N LEU A 271 -3.17 -8.07 8.18
CA LEU A 271 -1.78 -7.63 8.04
C LEU A 271 -0.85 -8.81 7.74
N THR A 272 -0.95 -9.88 8.52
CA THR A 272 -0.11 -11.09 8.34
C THR A 272 -0.31 -11.71 6.96
N ALA A 273 -1.55 -11.88 6.53
CA ALA A 273 -1.85 -12.50 5.25
C ALA A 273 -1.51 -11.58 4.06
N ALA A 274 -1.78 -10.27 4.19
CA ALA A 274 -1.48 -9.28 3.16
C ALA A 274 0.04 -9.12 2.96
N THR A 275 0.83 -9.03 4.04
CA THR A 275 2.30 -8.92 3.93
C THR A 275 2.91 -10.16 3.31
N ALA A 276 2.44 -11.37 3.65
CA ALA A 276 2.86 -12.59 2.99
C ALA A 276 2.53 -12.60 1.49
N MET A 277 1.37 -12.07 1.09
CA MET A 277 1.01 -11.89 -0.33
C MET A 277 1.92 -10.86 -1.00
N LEU A 278 2.13 -9.68 -0.40
CA LEU A 278 2.97 -8.60 -0.94
C LEU A 278 4.43 -9.04 -1.16
N GLN A 279 4.97 -9.90 -0.29
CA GLN A 279 6.31 -10.45 -0.47
C GLN A 279 6.44 -11.30 -1.74
N ARG A 280 5.41 -12.05 -2.12
CA ARG A 280 5.42 -12.91 -3.33
C ARG A 280 5.30 -12.12 -4.64
N LEU A 281 4.74 -10.90 -4.62
CA LEU A 281 4.55 -10.08 -5.82
C LEU A 281 5.87 -9.37 -6.17
N SER A 282 6.57 -9.85 -7.20
CA SER A 282 7.88 -9.32 -7.61
C SER A 282 7.85 -7.84 -8.02
N TYR A 283 6.72 -7.38 -8.56
CA TYR A 283 6.52 -5.99 -8.98
C TYR A 283 6.17 -5.03 -7.81
N VAL A 284 5.81 -5.55 -6.63
CA VAL A 284 5.70 -4.74 -5.41
C VAL A 284 7.09 -4.59 -4.82
N GLN A 285 7.68 -3.41 -4.95
CA GLN A 285 9.02 -3.12 -4.42
C GLN A 285 8.97 -2.74 -2.94
N ARG A 286 7.95 -1.99 -2.51
CA ARG A 286 7.77 -1.55 -1.13
C ARG A 286 6.30 -1.50 -0.74
N TYR A 287 6.04 -1.66 0.54
CA TYR A 287 4.74 -1.41 1.15
C TYR A 287 4.92 -0.73 2.50
N ALA A 288 3.98 0.12 2.92
CA ALA A 288 3.97 0.75 4.24
C ALA A 288 2.60 0.59 4.89
N TRP A 289 2.61 0.08 6.12
CA TRP A 289 1.40 -0.03 6.93
C TRP A 289 0.97 1.35 7.45
N PHE A 290 -0.32 1.60 7.52
CA PHE A 290 -0.90 2.80 8.11
C PHE A 290 -1.48 2.47 9.49
N GLY A 291 -0.88 2.89 10.62
CA GLY A 291 0.29 3.72 10.82
C GLY A 291 1.01 3.30 12.11
N LEU A 292 2.10 4.01 12.42
CA LEU A 292 2.97 3.62 13.54
C LEU A 292 2.29 3.79 14.91
N GLU A 293 1.67 4.94 15.17
CA GLU A 293 1.00 5.24 16.43
C GLU A 293 -0.37 4.59 16.53
N ALA A 294 -0.69 4.04 17.71
CA ALA A 294 -2.01 3.60 18.08
C ALA A 294 -2.69 4.64 18.95
N THR A 295 -3.62 5.38 18.37
CA THR A 295 -4.45 6.36 19.08
C THR A 295 -5.77 5.75 19.54
N ALA A 296 -6.57 6.49 20.30
CA ALA A 296 -7.92 6.07 20.63
C ALA A 296 -8.87 6.05 19.42
N THR A 297 -8.52 6.82 18.38
CA THR A 297 -9.33 7.02 17.16
C THR A 297 -8.79 6.30 15.93
N ASP A 298 -7.64 5.60 16.03
CA ASP A 298 -7.03 4.87 14.91
C ASP A 298 -7.81 3.62 14.49
N GLY A 299 -8.85 3.34 15.23
CA GLY A 299 -9.78 2.28 14.95
C GLY A 299 -9.21 0.87 14.92
N SER A 300 -8.03 0.60 15.42
CA SER A 300 -7.34 -0.70 15.44
C SER A 300 -6.11 -0.81 14.55
N MET A 301 -5.78 0.17 13.74
CA MET A 301 -4.66 0.09 12.77
C MET A 301 -3.29 0.27 13.44
N GLY A 302 -3.19 1.10 14.47
CA GLY A 302 -1.92 1.50 15.08
C GLY A 302 -1.10 0.37 15.66
N LEU A 303 0.21 0.43 15.39
CA LEU A 303 1.17 -0.60 15.80
C LEU A 303 1.63 -0.44 17.24
N PHE A 304 1.87 0.80 17.70
CA PHE A 304 2.41 1.08 19.03
C PHE A 304 1.59 2.17 19.75
N ARG A 305 1.38 2.01 21.05
CA ARG A 305 0.91 3.07 21.94
C ARG A 305 2.08 3.98 22.31
N SER A 306 1.83 4.98 23.12
CA SER A 306 2.89 5.84 23.65
C SER A 306 4.08 5.02 24.17
N GLY A 307 5.29 5.35 23.74
CA GLY A 307 6.48 4.55 24.00
C GLY A 307 6.52 3.25 23.20
N PRO A 308 7.30 2.25 23.64
CA PRO A 308 7.46 0.98 22.93
C PRO A 308 6.32 -0.03 23.17
N ALA A 309 5.16 0.41 23.68
CA ALA A 309 4.05 -0.49 24.02
C ALA A 309 3.36 -1.00 22.74
N VAL A 310 3.80 -2.18 22.29
CA VAL A 310 3.31 -2.83 21.06
C VAL A 310 1.86 -3.30 21.20
N THR A 311 1.05 -3.09 20.16
CA THR A 311 -0.31 -3.61 20.06
C THR A 311 -0.34 -5.03 19.50
N THR A 312 -1.52 -5.66 19.44
CA THR A 312 -1.69 -6.94 18.74
C THR A 312 -1.32 -6.82 17.25
N VAL A 313 -1.68 -5.70 16.61
CA VAL A 313 -1.33 -5.42 15.20
C VAL A 313 0.17 -5.16 15.07
N GLY A 314 0.77 -4.44 16.02
CA GLY A 314 2.21 -4.22 16.08
C GLY A 314 3.01 -5.51 16.16
N ARG A 315 2.61 -6.46 17.02
CA ARG A 315 3.25 -7.79 17.09
C ARG A 315 3.15 -8.55 15.76
N ALA A 316 2.01 -8.49 15.10
CA ALA A 316 1.86 -9.09 13.78
C ALA A 316 2.79 -8.41 12.75
N PHE A 317 2.93 -7.08 12.82
CA PHE A 317 3.84 -6.33 11.95
C PHE A 317 5.31 -6.65 12.22
N GLU A 318 5.73 -6.75 13.49
CA GLU A 318 7.10 -7.16 13.85
C GLU A 318 7.45 -8.56 13.28
N ALA A 319 6.49 -9.48 13.31
CA ALA A 319 6.67 -10.86 12.83
C ALA A 319 6.59 -10.97 11.29
N ALA A 320 5.98 -10.00 10.61
CA ALA A 320 5.87 -9.97 9.16
C ALA A 320 7.21 -9.62 8.50
N GLY A 321 7.45 -10.16 7.31
CA GLY A 321 8.66 -9.92 6.57
C GLY A 321 8.42 -9.52 5.16
#